data_36ed310371879cf2f581a461f24e61a4
#
_entry.id   36ed310371879cf2f581a461f24e61a4
#
_cell.length_a   1.000
_cell.length_b   1.000
_cell.length_c   1.000
_cell.angle_alpha   90.00
_cell.angle_beta   90.00
_cell.angle_gamma   90.00
#
_symmetry.space_group_name_H-M   'P 1'
#
loop_
_entity.id
_entity.type
_entity.pdbx_description
1 polymer ?
#
loop_
_entity_poly.entity_id
_entity_poly.type
_entity_poly.pdbx_seq_one_letter_code
_entity_poly.pdbx_strand_id
1 'polypeptide(L)'
;MMQVVLHQFPGAEVEYRFKCRNAGAPGIKDLSPYVSEIREEIRGLCCLHFQDAELAYLKTMRFIKSDFVDFLGIFKLNEKYVSVTALPSGEIDVTIKGPWLHTILFEIPVLAIINEVYFRNTQKQPDLEDGRKRLDTKIGELQIRGLGELKIADYGTRRRFGKAWHEELLRTLVTRLGSGVSGQLAGTSNV
;
A
#
# COMPACT_ATOMS: atom_id res chain seq x y z
N MET A 1 -5.48 5.67 -12.96
CA MET A 1 -4.33 6.57 -13.22
C MET A 1 -3.38 5.96 -14.26
N MET A 2 -2.77 4.77 -14.03
CA MET A 2 -1.77 4.18 -14.95
C MET A 2 -2.27 4.04 -16.41
N GLN A 3 -3.53 3.63 -16.62
CA GLN A 3 -4.14 3.60 -17.96
C GLN A 3 -4.15 4.98 -18.64
N VAL A 4 -4.40 6.05 -17.88
CA VAL A 4 -4.35 7.43 -18.43
C VAL A 4 -2.91 7.78 -18.79
N VAL A 5 -1.94 7.42 -17.97
CA VAL A 5 -0.52 7.65 -18.28
C VAL A 5 -0.11 6.91 -19.54
N LEU A 6 -0.50 5.66 -19.70
CA LEU A 6 -0.22 4.85 -20.90
C LEU A 6 -0.72 5.53 -22.18
N HIS A 7 -1.95 6.08 -22.15
CA HIS A 7 -2.57 6.61 -23.37
C HIS A 7 -2.26 8.10 -23.64
N GLN A 8 -2.04 8.89 -22.59
CA GLN A 8 -1.94 10.35 -22.73
C GLN A 8 -0.55 10.91 -22.42
N PHE A 9 0.22 10.21 -21.59
CA PHE A 9 1.51 10.68 -21.08
C PHE A 9 2.61 9.62 -21.14
N PRO A 10 2.75 8.82 -22.23
CA PRO A 10 3.66 7.66 -22.23
C PRO A 10 5.14 8.04 -22.09
N GLY A 11 5.52 9.26 -22.44
CA GLY A 11 6.89 9.78 -22.34
C GLY A 11 7.15 10.65 -21.11
N ALA A 12 6.20 10.74 -20.17
CA ALA A 12 6.39 11.58 -18.99
C ALA A 12 7.40 10.95 -18.01
N GLU A 13 8.33 11.76 -17.53
CA GLU A 13 9.28 11.40 -16.48
C GLU A 13 8.81 11.97 -15.14
N VAL A 14 9.02 11.22 -14.05
CA VAL A 14 8.65 11.64 -12.69
C VAL A 14 9.72 11.30 -11.69
N GLU A 15 9.69 12.01 -10.58
CA GLU A 15 10.50 11.72 -9.41
C GLU A 15 9.61 11.77 -8.16
N TYR A 16 9.56 10.68 -7.40
CA TYR A 16 8.93 10.59 -6.08
C TYR A 16 10.02 10.56 -5.03
N ARG A 17 9.84 11.34 -3.96
CA ARG A 17 10.72 11.33 -2.80
C ARG A 17 9.95 10.97 -1.55
N PHE A 18 10.44 10.00 -0.81
CA PHE A 18 9.94 9.68 0.52
C PHE A 18 10.38 10.74 1.52
N LYS A 19 9.46 11.13 2.40
CA LYS A 19 9.76 12.00 3.53
C LYS A 19 9.12 11.45 4.80
N CYS A 20 9.94 11.07 5.77
CA CYS A 20 9.46 10.74 7.11
C CYS A 20 9.12 12.03 7.86
N ARG A 21 7.84 12.30 8.09
CA ARG A 21 7.38 13.53 8.76
C ARG A 21 7.61 13.49 10.27
N ASN A 22 7.83 12.31 10.84
CA ASN A 22 8.02 12.08 12.26
C ASN A 22 9.49 11.77 12.61
N ALA A 23 10.42 11.96 11.69
CA ALA A 23 11.83 11.76 11.96
C ALA A 23 12.28 12.66 13.12
N GLY A 24 13.04 12.10 14.05
CA GLY A 24 13.50 12.79 15.25
C GLY A 24 12.43 12.99 16.34
N ALA A 25 11.18 12.58 16.13
CA ALA A 25 10.17 12.65 17.17
C ALA A 25 10.45 11.64 18.31
N PRO A 26 10.11 11.96 19.57
CA PRO A 26 10.31 11.03 20.68
C PRO A 26 9.65 9.65 20.42
N GLY A 27 10.40 8.58 20.60
CA GLY A 27 9.93 7.21 20.40
C GLY A 27 9.99 6.70 18.96
N ILE A 28 10.33 7.55 17.99
CA ILE A 28 10.59 7.11 16.60
C ILE A 28 12.05 6.68 16.48
N LYS A 29 12.26 5.46 16.04
CA LYS A 29 13.59 4.89 15.84
C LYS A 29 14.09 5.14 14.41
N ASP A 30 15.41 5.14 14.28
CA ASP A 30 16.09 5.31 13.00
C ASP A 30 15.73 4.20 12.01
N LEU A 31 15.60 4.56 10.75
CA LEU A 31 15.37 3.63 9.63
C LEU A 31 16.68 3.20 8.95
N SER A 32 17.75 3.97 9.12
CA SER A 32 19.03 3.72 8.45
C SER A 32 19.60 2.31 8.66
N PRO A 33 19.44 1.63 9.83
CA PRO A 33 19.92 0.26 10.01
C PRO A 33 19.20 -0.77 9.12
N TYR A 34 18.01 -0.44 8.64
CA TYR A 34 17.13 -1.38 7.91
C TYR A 34 17.16 -1.19 6.38
N VAL A 35 18.04 -0.35 5.87
CA VAL A 35 18.15 -0.07 4.41
C VAL A 35 18.36 -1.35 3.59
N SER A 36 19.19 -2.27 4.07
CA SER A 36 19.42 -3.53 3.36
C SER A 36 18.17 -4.40 3.25
N GLU A 37 17.39 -4.48 4.33
CA GLU A 37 16.14 -5.22 4.38
C GLU A 37 15.08 -4.57 3.48
N ILE A 38 14.96 -3.24 3.52
CA ILE A 38 14.06 -2.50 2.63
C ILE A 38 14.39 -2.74 1.15
N ARG A 39 15.68 -2.73 0.79
CA ARG A 39 16.11 -3.02 -0.59
C ARG A 39 15.77 -4.45 -1.01
N GLU A 40 15.92 -5.43 -0.12
CA GLU A 40 15.59 -6.82 -0.39
C GLU A 40 14.07 -7.00 -0.64
N GLU A 41 13.24 -6.38 0.19
CA GLU A 41 11.79 -6.40 0.01
C GLU A 41 11.36 -5.71 -1.31
N ILE A 42 12.01 -4.61 -1.69
CA ILE A 42 11.76 -3.95 -2.98
C ILE A 42 12.19 -4.85 -4.15
N ARG A 43 13.28 -5.58 -4.02
CA ARG A 43 13.71 -6.57 -5.03
C ARG A 43 12.68 -7.68 -5.15
N GLY A 44 12.17 -8.20 -4.03
CA GLY A 44 11.07 -9.16 -3.99
C GLY A 44 9.81 -8.63 -4.68
N LEU A 45 9.44 -7.38 -4.42
CA LEU A 45 8.33 -6.70 -5.11
C LEU A 45 8.51 -6.69 -6.62
N CYS A 46 9.74 -6.47 -7.12
CA CYS A 46 10.03 -6.44 -8.55
C CYS A 46 9.95 -7.82 -9.23
N CYS A 47 9.91 -8.91 -8.47
CA CYS A 47 9.66 -10.25 -8.99
C CYS A 47 8.18 -10.54 -9.24
N LEU A 48 7.27 -9.71 -8.71
CA LEU A 48 5.84 -9.89 -8.90
C LEU A 48 5.39 -9.50 -10.30
N HIS A 49 4.34 -10.17 -10.76
CA HIS A 49 3.67 -9.88 -12.02
C HIS A 49 2.17 -10.15 -11.88
N PHE A 50 1.38 -9.55 -12.75
CA PHE A 50 -0.06 -9.78 -12.77
C PHE A 50 -0.37 -11.21 -13.17
N GLN A 51 -1.21 -11.87 -12.39
CA GLN A 51 -1.64 -13.25 -12.66
C GLN A 51 -2.82 -13.27 -13.66
N ASP A 52 -3.00 -14.37 -14.37
CA ASP A 52 -4.09 -14.52 -15.35
C ASP A 52 -5.47 -14.27 -14.75
N ALA A 53 -5.71 -14.70 -13.51
CA ALA A 53 -6.97 -14.45 -12.81
C ALA A 53 -7.21 -12.96 -12.52
N GLU A 54 -6.16 -12.21 -12.19
CA GLU A 54 -6.25 -10.77 -11.97
C GLU A 54 -6.51 -10.02 -13.28
N LEU A 55 -5.82 -10.41 -14.34
CA LEU A 55 -6.02 -9.84 -15.68
C LEU A 55 -7.44 -10.15 -16.20
N ALA A 56 -7.93 -11.39 -16.00
CA ALA A 56 -9.29 -11.76 -16.35
C ALA A 56 -10.32 -10.92 -15.58
N TYR A 57 -10.10 -10.71 -14.29
CA TYR A 57 -10.97 -9.85 -13.47
C TYR A 57 -10.97 -8.40 -13.98
N LEU A 58 -9.80 -7.83 -14.27
CA LEU A 58 -9.69 -6.47 -14.79
C LEU A 58 -10.43 -6.31 -16.13
N LYS A 59 -10.42 -7.34 -16.99
CA LYS A 59 -11.17 -7.35 -18.26
C LYS A 59 -12.70 -7.25 -18.08
N THR A 60 -13.24 -7.62 -16.91
CA THR A 60 -14.67 -7.48 -16.62
C THR A 60 -15.09 -6.04 -16.29
N MET A 61 -14.14 -5.18 -15.99
CA MET A 61 -14.41 -3.80 -15.58
C MET A 61 -14.60 -2.88 -16.80
N ARG A 62 -15.81 -2.34 -17.00
CA ARG A 62 -16.17 -1.52 -18.17
C ARG A 62 -15.27 -0.31 -18.43
N PHE A 63 -14.60 0.20 -17.39
CA PHE A 63 -13.72 1.38 -17.48
C PHE A 63 -12.25 1.03 -17.68
N ILE A 64 -11.90 -0.26 -17.66
CA ILE A 64 -10.56 -0.76 -17.96
C ILE A 64 -10.54 -1.20 -19.42
N LYS A 65 -9.63 -0.65 -20.21
CA LYS A 65 -9.49 -0.98 -21.62
C LYS A 65 -8.67 -2.26 -21.80
N SER A 66 -8.99 -3.03 -22.85
CA SER A 66 -8.31 -4.31 -23.12
C SER A 66 -6.82 -4.14 -23.40
N ASP A 67 -6.43 -3.13 -24.18
CA ASP A 67 -5.04 -2.82 -24.47
C ASP A 67 -4.21 -2.49 -23.23
N PHE A 68 -4.84 -1.85 -22.24
CA PHE A 68 -4.20 -1.62 -20.95
C PHE A 68 -4.03 -2.93 -20.15
N VAL A 69 -5.01 -3.85 -20.19
CA VAL A 69 -4.86 -5.16 -19.54
C VAL A 69 -3.78 -5.99 -20.22
N ASP A 70 -3.72 -5.96 -21.55
CA ASP A 70 -2.66 -6.65 -22.30
C ASP A 70 -1.28 -6.09 -21.97
N PHE A 71 -1.16 -4.75 -21.80
CA PHE A 71 0.05 -4.13 -21.29
C PHE A 71 0.41 -4.61 -19.88
N LEU A 72 -0.55 -4.72 -18.95
CA LEU A 72 -0.31 -5.23 -17.60
C LEU A 72 0.20 -6.69 -17.60
N GLY A 73 -0.23 -7.51 -18.56
CA GLY A 73 0.23 -8.89 -18.71
C GLY A 73 1.74 -9.03 -18.97
N ILE A 74 2.35 -8.01 -19.56
CA ILE A 74 3.81 -7.95 -19.82
C ILE A 74 4.55 -7.01 -18.89
N PHE A 75 3.83 -6.24 -18.06
CA PHE A 75 4.42 -5.24 -17.19
C PHE A 75 5.18 -5.87 -16.02
N LYS A 76 6.35 -5.34 -15.73
CA LYS A 76 7.17 -5.68 -14.55
C LYS A 76 7.75 -4.44 -13.94
N LEU A 77 7.74 -4.39 -12.62
CA LEU A 77 8.50 -3.40 -11.86
C LEU A 77 10.01 -3.66 -12.02
N ASN A 78 10.81 -2.61 -11.96
CA ASN A 78 12.25 -2.74 -12.09
C ASN A 78 12.95 -1.88 -11.03
N GLU A 79 13.75 -2.54 -10.18
CA GLU A 79 14.44 -1.91 -9.05
C GLU A 79 15.39 -0.77 -9.46
N LYS A 80 15.84 -0.72 -10.72
CA LYS A 80 16.70 0.37 -11.22
C LYS A 80 16.12 1.76 -11.05
N TYR A 81 14.78 1.85 -10.91
CA TYR A 81 14.08 3.13 -10.71
C TYR A 81 14.01 3.54 -9.23
N VAL A 82 14.41 2.68 -8.29
CA VAL A 82 14.29 2.93 -6.85
C VAL A 82 15.67 3.00 -6.22
N SER A 83 15.97 4.12 -5.57
CA SER A 83 17.16 4.30 -4.76
C SER A 83 16.77 4.39 -3.28
N VAL A 84 17.45 3.63 -2.43
CA VAL A 84 17.28 3.70 -0.97
C VAL A 84 18.66 3.84 -0.34
N THR A 85 18.91 4.92 0.38
CA THR A 85 20.19 5.18 1.04
C THR A 85 20.02 5.58 2.49
N ALA A 86 20.96 5.19 3.34
CA ALA A 86 21.02 5.65 4.72
C ALA A 86 21.60 7.07 4.77
N LEU A 87 21.03 7.90 5.62
CA LEU A 87 21.54 9.24 5.90
C LEU A 87 22.28 9.26 7.25
N PRO A 88 23.27 10.15 7.41
CA PRO A 88 23.98 10.32 8.70
C PRO A 88 23.05 10.71 9.87
N SER A 89 21.89 11.26 9.56
CA SER A 89 20.86 11.61 10.56
C SER A 89 20.13 10.41 11.16
N GLY A 90 20.37 9.17 10.68
CA GLY A 90 19.59 8.00 11.05
C GLY A 90 18.34 7.79 10.18
N GLU A 91 18.02 8.75 9.33
CA GLU A 91 16.93 8.67 8.37
C GLU A 91 17.34 7.88 7.11
N ILE A 92 16.39 7.69 6.21
CA ILE A 92 16.64 7.16 4.87
C ILE A 92 16.22 8.17 3.81
N ASP A 93 16.97 8.23 2.72
CA ASP A 93 16.53 8.85 1.48
C ASP A 93 16.04 7.75 0.53
N VAL A 94 14.80 7.90 0.10
CA VAL A 94 14.19 6.99 -0.88
C VAL A 94 13.66 7.81 -2.03
N THR A 95 14.23 7.56 -3.20
CA THR A 95 13.88 8.23 -4.44
C THR A 95 13.43 7.19 -5.47
N ILE A 96 12.28 7.43 -6.10
CA ILE A 96 11.78 6.63 -7.23
C ILE A 96 11.77 7.57 -8.44
N LYS A 97 12.59 7.27 -9.46
CA LYS A 97 12.78 8.17 -10.60
C LYS A 97 12.81 7.41 -11.91
N GLY A 98 12.10 7.92 -12.91
CA GLY A 98 12.08 7.38 -14.28
C GLY A 98 10.75 7.59 -14.99
N PRO A 99 10.51 6.89 -16.11
CA PRO A 99 9.26 7.00 -16.84
C PRO A 99 8.05 6.76 -15.95
N TRP A 100 7.09 7.68 -15.96
CA TRP A 100 5.94 7.63 -15.08
C TRP A 100 5.19 6.31 -15.18
N LEU A 101 5.04 5.80 -16.39
CA LEU A 101 4.39 4.51 -16.63
C LEU A 101 5.04 3.34 -15.87
N HIS A 102 6.37 3.36 -15.70
CA HIS A 102 7.14 2.32 -15.03
C HIS A 102 7.28 2.54 -13.53
N THR A 103 7.02 3.75 -13.04
CA THR A 103 7.25 4.11 -11.63
C THR A 103 5.98 4.29 -10.83
N ILE A 104 4.84 4.51 -11.48
CA ILE A 104 3.56 4.85 -10.85
C ILE A 104 3.07 3.82 -9.82
N LEU A 105 3.39 2.54 -9.99
CA LEU A 105 2.97 1.49 -9.07
C LEU A 105 3.91 1.29 -7.87
N PHE A 106 5.03 2.00 -7.80
CA PHE A 106 5.95 1.87 -6.67
C PHE A 106 5.48 2.62 -5.41
N GLU A 107 4.75 3.71 -5.54
CA GLU A 107 4.43 4.60 -4.42
C GLU A 107 3.84 3.83 -3.22
N ILE A 108 2.75 3.12 -3.44
CA ILE A 108 2.03 2.44 -2.36
C ILE A 108 2.83 1.25 -1.79
N PRO A 109 3.36 0.31 -2.61
CA PRO A 109 4.11 -0.83 -2.09
C PRO A 109 5.39 -0.42 -1.37
N VAL A 110 6.14 0.55 -1.88
CA VAL A 110 7.38 1.01 -1.23
C VAL A 110 7.07 1.62 0.14
N LEU A 111 6.01 2.42 0.25
CA LEU A 111 5.59 2.95 1.55
C LEU A 111 5.12 1.85 2.51
N ALA A 112 4.42 0.83 2.00
CA ALA A 112 4.03 -0.33 2.80
C ALA A 112 5.25 -1.11 3.29
N ILE A 113 6.22 -1.39 2.42
CA ILE A 113 7.47 -2.07 2.77
C ILE A 113 8.21 -1.31 3.88
N ILE A 114 8.41 0.00 3.73
CA ILE A 114 9.10 0.81 4.74
C ILE A 114 8.40 0.71 6.10
N ASN A 115 7.07 0.82 6.13
CA ASN A 115 6.32 0.70 7.38
C ASN A 115 6.41 -0.71 7.97
N GLU A 116 6.26 -1.76 7.18
CA GLU A 116 6.34 -3.14 7.67
C GLU A 116 7.73 -3.46 8.22
N VAL A 117 8.78 -3.08 7.50
CA VAL A 117 10.17 -3.26 7.97
C VAL A 117 10.41 -2.49 9.25
N TYR A 118 9.94 -1.23 9.34
CA TYR A 118 10.02 -0.43 10.55
C TYR A 118 9.36 -1.13 11.74
N PHE A 119 8.10 -1.51 11.62
CA PHE A 119 7.36 -2.12 12.72
C PHE A 119 7.91 -3.49 13.11
N ARG A 120 8.30 -4.32 12.15
CA ARG A 120 8.90 -5.64 12.39
C ARG A 120 10.17 -5.55 13.23
N ASN A 121 10.96 -4.50 13.03
CA ASN A 121 12.25 -4.33 13.70
C ASN A 121 12.20 -3.46 14.97
N THR A 122 11.19 -2.62 15.12
CA THR A 122 11.16 -1.63 16.22
C THR A 122 10.14 -1.95 17.29
N GLN A 123 9.11 -2.70 16.96
CA GLN A 123 8.09 -3.08 17.93
C GLN A 123 8.30 -4.55 18.36
N LYS A 124 8.42 -4.76 19.66
CA LYS A 124 8.27 -6.08 20.24
C LYS A 124 6.86 -6.57 19.90
N GLN A 125 6.75 -7.85 19.58
CA GLN A 125 5.54 -8.53 19.10
C GLN A 125 4.23 -7.76 19.34
N PRO A 126 3.53 -7.33 18.28
CA PRO A 126 2.28 -6.59 18.43
C PRO A 126 1.27 -7.45 19.17
N ASP A 127 0.58 -6.89 20.13
CA ASP A 127 -0.58 -7.53 20.73
C ASP A 127 -1.76 -7.43 19.75
N LEU A 128 -1.84 -8.44 18.87
CA LEU A 128 -2.91 -8.51 17.87
C LEU A 128 -4.28 -8.71 18.52
N GLU A 129 -4.33 -9.30 19.74
CA GLU A 129 -5.57 -9.46 20.47
C GLU A 129 -6.10 -8.12 20.97
N ASP A 130 -5.22 -7.28 21.53
CA ASP A 130 -5.60 -5.89 21.86
C ASP A 130 -6.02 -5.11 20.61
N GLY A 131 -5.33 -5.32 19.50
CA GLY A 131 -5.72 -4.77 18.20
C GLY A 131 -7.13 -5.15 17.77
N ARG A 132 -7.51 -6.42 17.91
CA ARG A 132 -8.87 -6.92 17.65
C ARG A 132 -9.91 -6.28 18.56
N LYS A 133 -9.64 -6.25 19.87
CA LYS A 133 -10.53 -5.62 20.87
C LYS A 133 -10.78 -4.13 20.52
N ARG A 134 -9.74 -3.40 20.17
CA ARG A 134 -9.86 -1.99 19.73
C ARG A 134 -10.69 -1.83 18.46
N LEU A 135 -10.49 -2.74 17.50
CA LEU A 135 -11.25 -2.74 16.26
C LEU A 135 -12.74 -2.98 16.52
N ASP A 136 -13.06 -4.02 17.34
CA ASP A 136 -14.43 -4.34 17.71
C ASP A 136 -15.10 -3.20 18.48
N THR A 137 -14.39 -2.56 19.39
CA THR A 137 -14.90 -1.39 20.13
C THR A 137 -15.25 -0.25 19.16
N LYS A 138 -14.34 0.06 18.24
CA LYS A 138 -14.57 1.14 17.25
C LYS A 138 -15.75 0.84 16.34
N ILE A 139 -15.87 -0.39 15.86
CA ILE A 139 -17.01 -0.81 15.02
C ILE A 139 -18.32 -0.69 15.82
N GLY A 140 -18.32 -1.18 17.08
CA GLY A 140 -19.48 -1.07 17.96
C GLY A 140 -19.90 0.38 18.22
N GLU A 141 -18.95 1.26 18.48
CA GLU A 141 -19.22 2.70 18.64
C GLU A 141 -19.85 3.34 17.38
N LEU A 142 -19.36 2.98 16.18
CA LEU A 142 -19.92 3.44 14.92
C LEU A 142 -21.37 2.99 14.75
N GLN A 143 -21.68 1.76 15.13
CA GLN A 143 -23.02 1.20 15.05
C GLN A 143 -23.99 1.85 16.09
N ILE A 144 -23.54 2.04 17.34
CA ILE A 144 -24.36 2.62 18.42
C ILE A 144 -24.65 4.09 18.16
N ARG A 145 -23.73 4.86 17.59
CA ARG A 145 -23.91 6.29 17.31
C ARG A 145 -24.85 6.58 16.14
N GLY A 146 -25.49 5.59 15.58
CA GLY A 146 -26.42 5.77 14.45
C GLY A 146 -25.71 6.13 13.13
N LEU A 147 -24.40 5.89 13.05
CA LEU A 147 -23.61 6.11 11.84
C LEU A 147 -23.82 4.98 10.80
N GLY A 148 -24.98 4.31 10.85
CA GLY A 148 -25.33 3.21 9.95
C GLY A 148 -25.37 3.59 8.46
N GLU A 149 -25.51 4.89 8.17
CA GLU A 149 -25.45 5.41 6.79
C GLU A 149 -24.05 5.84 6.36
N LEU A 150 -23.09 5.86 7.29
CA LEU A 150 -21.72 6.28 6.99
C LEU A 150 -21.04 5.28 6.04
N LYS A 151 -20.60 5.77 4.89
CA LYS A 151 -19.79 5.00 3.96
C LYS A 151 -18.31 5.19 4.31
N ILE A 152 -17.62 4.08 4.55
CA ILE A 152 -16.20 4.04 4.91
C ILE A 152 -15.41 3.52 3.72
N ALA A 153 -14.30 4.16 3.39
CA ALA A 153 -13.31 3.64 2.45
C ALA A 153 -11.96 3.49 3.15
N ASP A 154 -11.39 2.28 3.08
CA ASP A 154 -10.07 2.01 3.63
C ASP A 154 -8.99 2.33 2.59
N TYR A 155 -8.05 3.18 2.97
CA TYR A 155 -6.84 3.50 2.20
C TYR A 155 -5.58 3.26 3.03
N GLY A 156 -5.61 2.25 3.89
CA GLY A 156 -4.58 1.95 4.88
C GLY A 156 -3.33 1.27 4.34
N THR A 157 -3.36 0.68 3.14
CA THR A 157 -2.29 -0.18 2.61
C THR A 157 -0.88 0.41 2.79
N ARG A 158 -0.68 1.65 2.39
CA ARG A 158 0.65 2.32 2.47
C ARG A 158 1.12 2.63 3.89
N ARG A 159 0.27 2.45 4.90
CA ARG A 159 0.56 2.72 6.33
C ARG A 159 0.27 1.51 7.20
N ARG A 160 0.09 0.37 6.60
CA ARG A 160 -0.25 -0.84 7.33
C ARG A 160 0.88 -1.25 8.27
N PHE A 161 0.51 -1.84 9.38
CA PHE A 161 1.44 -2.45 10.33
C PHE A 161 2.12 -3.69 9.72
N GLY A 162 1.33 -4.51 9.01
CA GLY A 162 1.76 -5.68 8.28
C GLY A 162 0.64 -6.20 7.40
N LYS A 163 0.97 -6.93 6.34
CA LYS A 163 -0.01 -7.46 5.37
C LYS A 163 -1.08 -8.31 6.05
N ALA A 164 -0.66 -9.30 6.84
CA ALA A 164 -1.58 -10.23 7.50
C ALA A 164 -2.60 -9.51 8.41
N TRP A 165 -2.12 -8.54 9.21
CA TRP A 165 -3.00 -7.74 10.06
C TRP A 165 -3.99 -6.90 9.24
N HIS A 166 -3.54 -6.30 8.15
CA HIS A 166 -4.42 -5.49 7.31
C HIS A 166 -5.49 -6.33 6.60
N GLU A 167 -5.14 -7.52 6.13
CA GLU A 167 -6.11 -8.47 5.57
C GLU A 167 -7.15 -8.88 6.60
N GLU A 168 -6.75 -9.17 7.84
CA GLU A 168 -7.65 -9.50 8.94
C GLU A 168 -8.60 -8.34 9.23
N LEU A 169 -8.05 -7.11 9.33
CA LEU A 169 -8.84 -5.89 9.52
C LEU A 169 -9.91 -5.73 8.42
N LEU A 170 -9.53 -5.88 7.16
CA LEU A 170 -10.46 -5.75 6.04
C LEU A 170 -11.55 -6.84 6.07
N ARG A 171 -11.18 -8.10 6.34
CA ARG A 171 -12.15 -9.19 6.49
C ARG A 171 -13.16 -8.87 7.60
N THR A 172 -12.68 -8.36 8.71
CA THR A 172 -13.54 -7.95 9.83
C THR A 172 -14.48 -6.80 9.43
N LEU A 173 -13.97 -5.78 8.75
CA LEU A 173 -14.79 -4.67 8.26
C LEU A 173 -15.86 -5.14 7.27
N VAL A 174 -15.50 -5.99 6.31
CA VAL A 174 -16.47 -6.57 5.35
C VAL A 174 -17.55 -7.36 6.05
N THR A 175 -17.16 -8.20 7.02
CA THR A 175 -18.10 -9.07 7.75
C THR A 175 -19.05 -8.26 8.64
N ARG A 176 -18.54 -7.25 9.35
CA ARG A 176 -19.28 -6.49 10.37
C ARG A 176 -20.07 -5.31 9.79
N LEU A 177 -19.57 -4.66 8.77
CA LEU A 177 -20.17 -3.47 8.17
C LEU A 177 -20.85 -3.76 6.82
N GLY A 178 -20.58 -4.93 6.24
CA GLY A 178 -20.99 -5.24 4.88
C GLY A 178 -20.19 -4.46 3.83
N SER A 179 -20.27 -4.90 2.59
CA SER A 179 -19.59 -4.28 1.45
C SER A 179 -20.54 -4.07 0.26
N GLY A 180 -20.10 -3.32 -0.74
CA GLY A 180 -20.89 -3.02 -1.93
C GLY A 180 -21.93 -1.89 -1.71
N VAL A 181 -22.97 -1.87 -2.53
CA VAL A 181 -23.96 -0.77 -2.56
C VAL A 181 -24.73 -0.65 -1.24
N SER A 182 -25.07 -1.78 -0.61
CA SER A 182 -25.84 -1.83 0.64
C SER A 182 -24.97 -1.83 1.90
N GLY A 183 -23.66 -2.09 1.78
CA GLY A 183 -22.75 -2.12 2.91
C GLY A 183 -22.16 -0.77 3.26
N GLN A 184 -21.62 -0.66 4.49
CA GLN A 184 -20.93 0.55 4.95
C GLN A 184 -19.50 0.66 4.42
N LEU A 185 -18.82 -0.46 4.12
CA LEU A 185 -17.51 -0.44 3.48
C LEU A 185 -17.67 -0.17 1.98
N ALA A 186 -17.46 1.08 1.60
CA ALA A 186 -17.64 1.54 0.23
C ALA A 186 -16.47 1.18 -0.71
N GLY A 187 -15.29 0.95 -0.15
CA GLY A 187 -14.12 0.58 -0.93
C GLY A 187 -12.86 0.45 -0.09
N THR A 188 -11.84 -0.10 -0.71
CA THR A 188 -10.51 -0.23 -0.12
C THR A 188 -9.45 -0.02 -1.19
N SER A 189 -8.31 0.56 -0.81
CA SER A 189 -7.13 0.67 -1.66
C SER A 189 -6.34 -0.63 -1.71
N ASN A 190 -6.88 -1.63 -1.05
CA ASN A 190 -6.16 -2.85 -0.89
C ASN A 190 -6.44 -3.86 -1.94
N VAL A 191 -5.46 -4.56 -2.35
CA VAL A 191 -5.47 -5.84 -2.74
C VAL A 191 -4.62 -6.95 -2.22
#